data_0ff11de418173dfe050501a9323d12d4
#
_entry.id   0ff11de418173dfe050501a9323d12d4
#
_cell.length_a   1.000
_cell.length_b   1.000
_cell.length_c   1.000
_cell.angle_alpha   90.00
_cell.angle_beta   90.00
_cell.angle_gamma   90.00
#
_symmetry.space_group_name_H-M   'P 1'
#
loop_
_entity.id
_entity.type
_entity.pdbx_description
1 polymer ?
#
loop_
_entity_poly.entity_id
_entity_poly.type
_entity_poly.pdbx_seq_one_letter_code
_entity_poly.pdbx_strand_id
1 'polypeptide(L)'
;MLQLSKGYTIYEPERLHEEYEVTNDTILTANVGVEKMEKVFQHFISMHDEPLFFILELPVSYDRESPVAPGILEETHKDVYYIDGCTQEECLALLEKYGDLLINDGMNRFGFGAHKSHDEIMLDKYNIVTIYSQQLSKFNDFFESHGIGKVNNLVTA
;
A
#
# COMPACT_ATOMS: atom_id res chain seq x y z
N MET A 1 -8.91 1.13 -18.11
CA MET A 1 -9.71 0.85 -16.90
C MET A 1 -8.80 0.26 -15.83
N LEU A 2 -8.94 0.69 -14.60
CA LEU A 2 -8.16 0.18 -13.46
C LEU A 2 -8.55 -1.27 -13.17
N GLN A 3 -7.57 -2.17 -13.15
CA GLN A 3 -7.78 -3.56 -12.74
C GLN A 3 -7.62 -3.70 -11.22
N LEU A 4 -8.71 -4.05 -10.57
CA LEU A 4 -8.71 -4.24 -9.12
C LEU A 4 -8.09 -5.57 -8.71
N SER A 5 -7.49 -5.58 -7.54
CA SER A 5 -7.09 -6.80 -6.86
C SER A 5 -8.30 -7.70 -6.58
N LYS A 6 -8.09 -9.01 -6.55
CA LYS A 6 -9.17 -9.99 -6.41
C LYS A 6 -10.02 -9.83 -5.14
N GLY A 7 -9.43 -9.25 -4.10
CA GLY A 7 -10.11 -9.04 -2.82
C GLY A 7 -11.12 -7.89 -2.82
N TYR A 8 -11.26 -7.15 -3.90
CA TYR A 8 -12.11 -5.96 -3.94
C TYR A 8 -13.14 -6.00 -5.06
N THR A 9 -14.33 -5.52 -4.74
CA THR A 9 -15.39 -5.26 -5.69
C THR A 9 -15.92 -3.86 -5.42
N ILE A 10 -16.02 -3.04 -6.46
CA ILE A 10 -16.55 -1.68 -6.35
C ILE A 10 -17.71 -1.46 -7.30
N TYR A 11 -18.51 -0.48 -6.95
CA TYR A 11 -19.57 0.03 -7.80
C TYR A 11 -18.98 1.07 -8.77
N GLU A 12 -19.27 0.99 -10.04
CA GLU A 12 -18.78 1.91 -11.08
C GLU A 12 -17.23 1.94 -11.20
N PRO A 13 -16.58 0.80 -11.48
CA PRO A 13 -15.11 0.75 -11.61
C PRO A 13 -14.55 1.61 -12.75
N GLU A 14 -15.37 1.93 -13.75
CA GLU A 14 -15.00 2.77 -14.89
C GLU A 14 -14.66 4.21 -14.51
N ARG A 15 -15.04 4.65 -13.32
CA ARG A 15 -14.72 5.99 -12.80
C ARG A 15 -13.29 6.09 -12.26
N LEU A 16 -12.65 4.96 -12.02
CA LEU A 16 -11.30 4.92 -11.49
C LEU A 16 -10.27 4.86 -12.61
N HIS A 17 -9.32 5.75 -12.54
CA HIS A 17 -8.19 5.81 -13.47
C HIS A 17 -6.88 5.64 -12.73
N GLU A 18 -5.88 5.11 -13.43
CA GLU A 18 -4.52 5.02 -12.91
C GLU A 18 -3.88 6.40 -12.95
N GLU A 19 -4.01 7.09 -11.82
CA GLU A 19 -3.53 8.45 -11.63
C GLU A 19 -2.98 8.61 -10.22
N TYR A 20 -2.18 9.65 -9.99
CA TYR A 20 -1.69 9.98 -8.64
C TYR A 20 -1.85 11.46 -8.34
N GLU A 21 -1.96 11.78 -7.05
CA GLU A 21 -1.93 13.15 -6.55
C GLU A 21 -0.92 13.30 -5.42
N VAL A 22 -0.46 14.52 -5.22
CA VAL A 22 0.44 14.88 -4.11
C VAL A 22 -0.28 15.85 -3.18
N THR A 23 -0.30 15.52 -1.90
CA THR A 23 -0.93 16.32 -0.84
C THR A 23 0.15 16.78 0.14
N ASN A 24 0.12 18.07 0.49
CA ASN A 24 1.05 18.68 1.46
C ASN A 24 2.54 18.45 1.14
N ASP A 25 2.90 18.26 -0.12
CA ASP A 25 4.26 17.99 -0.61
C ASP A 25 4.93 16.73 -0.04
N THR A 26 4.26 15.97 0.81
CA THR A 26 4.83 14.83 1.53
C THR A 26 4.05 13.53 1.37
N ILE A 27 2.87 13.57 0.80
CA ILE A 27 2.01 12.40 0.62
C ILE A 27 1.64 12.25 -0.86
N LEU A 28 2.02 11.12 -1.43
CA LEU A 28 1.59 10.72 -2.77
C LEU A 28 0.56 9.62 -2.63
N THR A 29 -0.59 9.80 -3.25
CA THR A 29 -1.67 8.81 -3.29
C THR A 29 -1.93 8.44 -4.73
N ALA A 30 -1.96 7.15 -5.05
CA ALA A 30 -2.13 6.66 -6.41
C ALA A 30 -3.14 5.51 -6.49
N ASN A 31 -3.93 5.51 -7.55
CA ASN A 31 -4.65 4.32 -7.97
C ASN A 31 -3.74 3.49 -8.86
N VAL A 32 -3.46 2.26 -8.47
CA VAL A 32 -2.54 1.38 -9.19
C VAL A 32 -3.27 0.08 -9.57
N GLY A 33 -3.25 -0.25 -10.86
CA GLY A 33 -3.77 -1.52 -11.34
C GLY A 33 -3.04 -2.71 -10.74
N VAL A 34 -3.74 -3.81 -10.50
CA VAL A 34 -3.18 -5.00 -9.87
C VAL A 34 -1.96 -5.53 -10.64
N GLU A 35 -1.96 -5.41 -11.96
CA GLU A 35 -0.87 -5.87 -12.82
C GLU A 35 0.43 -5.08 -12.67
N LYS A 36 0.37 -3.87 -12.14
CA LYS A 36 1.53 -3.01 -11.90
C LYS A 36 1.96 -2.95 -10.44
N MET A 37 1.14 -3.49 -9.55
CA MET A 37 1.32 -3.32 -8.10
C MET A 37 2.67 -3.81 -7.61
N GLU A 38 3.06 -5.02 -7.98
CA GLU A 38 4.33 -5.60 -7.56
C GLU A 38 5.52 -4.77 -8.04
N LYS A 39 5.46 -4.24 -9.26
CA LYS A 39 6.51 -3.38 -9.82
C LYS A 39 6.68 -2.07 -9.05
N VAL A 40 5.58 -1.49 -8.58
CA VAL A 40 5.63 -0.27 -7.76
C VAL A 40 6.39 -0.54 -6.45
N PHE A 41 6.09 -1.64 -5.77
CA PHE A 41 6.79 -2.02 -4.55
C PHE A 41 8.25 -2.39 -4.79
N GLN A 42 8.55 -3.13 -5.86
CA GLN A 42 9.93 -3.45 -6.25
C GLN A 42 10.75 -2.19 -6.49
N HIS A 43 10.17 -1.20 -7.17
CA HIS A 43 10.84 0.07 -7.43
C HIS A 43 11.15 0.79 -6.11
N PHE A 44 10.17 0.88 -5.21
CA PHE A 44 10.38 1.51 -3.90
C PHE A 44 11.52 0.85 -3.13
N ILE A 45 11.49 -0.48 -3.03
CA ILE A 45 12.52 -1.24 -2.31
C ILE A 45 13.89 -0.99 -2.92
N SER A 46 14.00 -1.05 -4.24
CA SER A 46 15.29 -0.98 -4.94
C SER A 46 15.93 0.40 -4.93
N MET A 47 15.16 1.46 -4.72
CA MET A 47 15.68 2.83 -4.74
C MET A 47 16.13 3.34 -3.37
N HIS A 48 15.94 2.58 -2.30
CA HIS A 48 16.26 2.99 -0.94
C HIS A 48 17.46 2.26 -0.36
N ASP A 49 18.26 3.00 0.41
CA ASP A 49 19.37 2.44 1.18
C ASP A 49 18.86 1.61 2.36
N GLU A 50 19.59 0.55 2.69
CA GLU A 50 19.33 -0.26 3.87
C GLU A 50 19.72 0.48 5.16
N PRO A 51 19.10 0.18 6.31
CA PRO A 51 18.11 -0.86 6.56
C PRO A 51 16.68 -0.45 6.16
N LEU A 52 15.92 -1.45 5.73
CA LEU A 52 14.50 -1.32 5.41
C LEU A 52 13.66 -2.03 6.47
N PHE A 53 12.36 -1.84 6.42
CA PHE A 53 11.40 -2.59 7.23
C PHE A 53 10.17 -3.00 6.43
N PHE A 54 9.52 -4.05 6.87
CA PHE A 54 8.23 -4.51 6.37
C PHE A 54 7.18 -4.36 7.47
N ILE A 55 5.99 -3.91 7.09
CA ILE A 55 4.87 -3.76 8.00
C ILE A 55 3.63 -4.43 7.41
N LEU A 56 2.91 -5.18 8.25
CA LEU A 56 1.67 -5.86 7.89
C LEU A 56 0.62 -5.58 8.95
N GLU A 57 -0.52 -5.07 8.52
CA GLU A 57 -1.68 -4.86 9.37
C GLU A 57 -2.78 -5.84 8.98
N LEU A 58 -3.25 -6.61 9.95
CA LEU A 58 -4.34 -7.55 9.76
C LEU A 58 -5.53 -7.15 10.63
N PRO A 59 -6.77 -7.24 10.12
CA PRO A 59 -7.94 -7.08 10.96
C PRO A 59 -8.02 -8.25 11.93
N VAL A 60 -8.26 -7.95 13.22
CA VAL A 60 -8.53 -8.98 14.21
C VAL A 60 -10.01 -9.30 14.15
N SER A 61 -10.34 -10.57 13.86
CA SER A 61 -11.67 -11.05 14.10
C SER A 61 -11.82 -11.31 15.58
N TYR A 62 -12.76 -10.59 16.23
CA TYR A 62 -13.11 -10.92 17.60
C TYR A 62 -13.59 -12.37 17.66
N ASP A 63 -12.99 -13.13 18.59
CA ASP A 63 -13.58 -14.39 18.99
C ASP A 63 -14.93 -14.06 19.63
N ARG A 64 -16.00 -14.67 19.10
CA ARG A 64 -17.36 -14.50 19.61
C ARG A 64 -17.53 -14.94 21.08
N GLU A 65 -16.52 -15.63 21.62
CA GLU A 65 -16.46 -16.06 23.00
C GLU A 65 -15.99 -14.98 23.97
N SER A 66 -15.45 -13.86 23.48
CA SER A 66 -15.12 -12.70 24.30
C SER A 66 -16.32 -11.76 24.38
N PRO A 67 -17.07 -11.73 25.49
CA PRO A 67 -18.22 -10.86 25.59
C PRO A 67 -17.77 -9.39 25.61
N VAL A 68 -18.05 -8.68 24.53
CA VAL A 68 -17.99 -7.22 24.52
C VAL A 68 -19.16 -6.73 25.38
N ALA A 69 -18.89 -5.84 26.33
CA ALA A 69 -19.94 -5.29 27.16
C ALA A 69 -20.98 -4.60 26.28
N PRO A 70 -22.29 -4.81 26.55
CA PRO A 70 -23.36 -4.20 25.76
C PRO A 70 -23.20 -2.67 25.70
N GLY A 71 -23.17 -2.12 24.50
CA GLY A 71 -23.04 -0.67 24.30
C GLY A 71 -21.63 -0.17 24.03
N ILE A 72 -20.62 -1.02 24.04
CA ILE A 72 -19.29 -0.67 23.56
C ILE A 72 -19.26 -0.92 22.06
N LEU A 73 -19.05 0.15 21.28
CA LEU A 73 -18.77 0.02 19.85
C LEU A 73 -17.48 -0.80 19.71
N GLU A 74 -17.56 -1.89 18.95
CA GLU A 74 -16.40 -2.67 18.60
C GLU A 74 -15.43 -1.78 17.84
N GLU A 75 -14.36 -1.34 18.50
CA GLU A 75 -13.24 -0.78 17.80
C GLU A 75 -12.60 -1.91 17.03
N THR A 76 -12.43 -1.69 15.72
CA THR A 76 -11.71 -2.62 14.86
C THR A 76 -10.27 -2.65 15.30
N HIS A 77 -9.87 -3.65 16.09
CA HIS A 77 -8.48 -3.86 16.43
C HIS A 77 -7.75 -4.40 15.20
N LYS A 78 -6.56 -3.86 14.97
CA LYS A 78 -5.64 -4.36 13.96
C LYS A 78 -4.44 -4.96 14.67
N ASP A 79 -4.05 -6.16 14.26
CA ASP A 79 -2.75 -6.70 14.61
C ASP A 79 -1.71 -6.14 13.65
N VAL A 80 -0.66 -5.55 14.19
CA VAL A 80 0.44 -4.99 13.40
C VAL A 80 1.66 -5.87 13.58
N TYR A 81 2.17 -6.40 12.47
CA TYR A 81 3.39 -7.19 12.41
C TYR A 81 4.48 -6.34 11.76
N TYR A 82 5.66 -6.38 12.32
CA TYR A 82 6.76 -5.52 11.91
C TYR A 82 8.05 -6.33 11.85
N ILE A 83 8.73 -6.27 10.70
CA ILE A 83 10.04 -6.89 10.51
C ILE A 83 11.04 -5.78 10.22
N ASP A 84 11.93 -5.53 11.15
CA ASP A 84 12.92 -4.47 11.06
C ASP A 84 14.28 -4.98 10.56
N GLY A 85 15.14 -4.05 10.16
CA GLY A 85 16.52 -4.35 9.78
C GLY A 85 16.67 -5.20 8.54
N CYS A 86 15.75 -5.08 7.58
CA CYS A 86 15.75 -5.88 6.35
C CYS A 86 16.72 -5.31 5.33
N THR A 87 17.34 -6.21 4.55
CA THR A 87 18.06 -5.84 3.33
C THR A 87 17.09 -5.67 2.16
N GLN A 88 17.54 -5.03 1.08
CA GLN A 88 16.76 -4.97 -0.16
C GLN A 88 16.43 -6.38 -0.65
N GLU A 89 17.38 -7.27 -0.63
CA GLU A 89 17.20 -8.67 -1.06
C GLU A 89 16.13 -9.39 -0.25
N GLU A 90 16.13 -9.21 1.07
CA GLU A 90 15.12 -9.80 1.95
C GLU A 90 13.72 -9.25 1.67
N CYS A 91 13.60 -7.93 1.46
CA CYS A 91 12.32 -7.30 1.12
C CYS A 91 11.81 -7.78 -0.25
N LEU A 92 12.69 -7.86 -1.25
CA LEU A 92 12.31 -8.35 -2.59
C LEU A 92 11.91 -9.83 -2.55
N ALA A 93 12.60 -10.64 -1.77
CA ALA A 93 12.27 -12.05 -1.60
C ALA A 93 10.92 -12.25 -0.91
N LEU A 94 10.61 -11.43 0.09
CA LEU A 94 9.33 -11.42 0.77
C LEU A 94 8.20 -11.06 -0.22
N LEU A 95 8.40 -10.04 -1.02
CA LEU A 95 7.44 -9.59 -2.02
C LEU A 95 7.23 -10.65 -3.11
N GLU A 96 8.29 -11.30 -3.58
CA GLU A 96 8.20 -12.39 -4.57
C GLU A 96 7.39 -13.56 -4.03
N LYS A 97 7.65 -13.96 -2.79
CA LYS A 97 7.01 -15.12 -2.17
C LYS A 97 5.55 -14.88 -1.79
N TYR A 98 5.25 -13.71 -1.22
CA TYR A 98 3.94 -13.42 -0.63
C TYR A 98 3.17 -12.30 -1.33
N GLY A 99 3.78 -11.62 -2.29
CA GLY A 99 3.20 -10.44 -2.93
C GLY A 99 1.82 -10.68 -3.53
N ASP A 100 1.64 -11.77 -4.23
CA ASP A 100 0.35 -12.10 -4.84
C ASP A 100 -0.75 -12.25 -3.78
N LEU A 101 -0.46 -12.94 -2.69
CA LEU A 101 -1.38 -13.10 -1.57
C LEU A 101 -1.70 -11.74 -0.91
N LEU A 102 -0.67 -10.97 -0.60
CA LEU A 102 -0.82 -9.69 0.09
C LEU A 102 -1.61 -8.68 -0.76
N ILE A 103 -1.35 -8.63 -2.06
CA ILE A 103 -2.02 -7.71 -2.99
C ILE A 103 -3.49 -8.10 -3.20
N ASN A 104 -3.80 -9.39 -3.25
CA ASN A 104 -5.12 -9.89 -3.64
C ASN A 104 -6.03 -10.32 -2.48
N ASP A 105 -5.54 -10.33 -1.27
CA ASP A 105 -6.28 -10.75 -0.08
C ASP A 105 -7.48 -9.85 0.24
N GLY A 106 -7.33 -8.54 0.08
CA GLY A 106 -8.40 -7.57 0.37
C GLY A 106 -8.66 -7.32 1.85
N MET A 107 -7.97 -8.02 2.75
CA MET A 107 -8.15 -7.93 4.20
C MET A 107 -6.99 -7.26 4.92
N ASN A 108 -5.80 -7.32 4.36
CA ASN A 108 -4.60 -6.75 4.95
C ASN A 108 -4.28 -5.35 4.42
N ARG A 109 -3.43 -4.65 5.16
CA ARG A 109 -2.73 -3.45 4.72
C ARG A 109 -1.25 -3.72 4.94
N PHE A 110 -0.41 -3.58 3.91
CA PHE A 110 1.02 -3.86 4.05
C PHE A 110 1.87 -2.82 3.35
N GLY A 111 3.13 -2.78 3.72
CA GLY A 111 4.08 -1.89 3.09
C GLY A 111 5.50 -2.08 3.53
N PHE A 112 6.33 -1.18 3.07
CA PHE A 112 7.76 -1.14 3.33
C PHE A 112 8.17 0.28 3.69
N GLY A 113 9.27 0.40 4.39
CA GLY A 113 9.85 1.70 4.70
C GLY A 113 11.36 1.67 4.75
N ALA A 114 11.96 2.84 4.69
CA ALA A 114 13.39 3.04 4.75
C ALA A 114 13.75 3.95 5.92
N HIS A 115 14.63 3.48 6.81
CA HIS A 115 14.99 4.24 8.01
C HIS A 115 15.78 5.51 7.69
N LYS A 116 16.68 5.48 6.71
CA LYS A 116 17.53 6.63 6.39
C LYS A 116 16.76 7.82 5.84
N SER A 117 15.82 7.58 4.94
CA SER A 117 15.02 8.63 4.30
C SER A 117 13.71 8.93 5.02
N HIS A 118 13.28 8.05 5.91
CA HIS A 118 11.94 8.04 6.52
C HIS A 118 10.81 7.89 5.51
N ASP A 119 11.11 7.37 4.32
CA ASP A 119 10.10 7.08 3.32
C ASP A 119 9.35 5.80 3.67
N GLU A 120 8.07 5.78 3.34
CA GLU A 120 7.20 4.64 3.57
C GLU A 120 6.23 4.49 2.40
N ILE A 121 6.00 3.25 1.97
CA ILE A 121 4.97 2.91 0.98
C ILE A 121 4.00 1.91 1.59
N MET A 122 2.71 2.16 1.40
CA MET A 122 1.65 1.28 1.89
C MET A 122 0.65 0.98 0.80
N LEU A 123 0.20 -0.28 0.74
CA LEU A 123 -0.98 -0.66 -0.03
C LEU A 123 -2.20 -0.56 0.88
N ASP A 124 -3.06 0.37 0.57
CA ASP A 124 -4.35 0.56 1.23
C ASP A 124 -5.46 -0.21 0.47
N LYS A 125 -6.68 -0.13 0.96
CA LYS A 125 -7.83 -0.77 0.32
C LYS A 125 -8.07 -0.21 -1.09
N TYR A 126 -8.69 -1.03 -1.93
CA TYR A 126 -9.13 -0.66 -3.27
C TYR A 126 -8.01 -0.19 -4.21
N ASN A 127 -6.87 -0.87 -4.16
CA ASN A 127 -5.71 -0.59 -5.01
C ASN A 127 -5.10 0.80 -4.83
N ILE A 128 -5.29 1.40 -3.67
CA ILE A 128 -4.71 2.70 -3.34
C ILE A 128 -3.32 2.49 -2.74
N VAL A 129 -2.31 3.05 -3.37
CA VAL A 129 -0.94 3.09 -2.85
C VAL A 129 -0.69 4.47 -2.28
N THR A 130 -0.17 4.52 -1.05
CA THR A 130 0.22 5.76 -0.40
C THR A 130 1.73 5.76 -0.15
N ILE A 131 2.42 6.82 -0.56
CA ILE A 131 3.85 7.02 -0.30
C ILE A 131 4.02 8.27 0.54
N TYR A 132 4.74 8.13 1.64
CA TYR A 132 5.15 9.23 2.51
C TYR A 132 6.64 9.49 2.27
N SER A 133 6.99 10.71 1.87
CA SER A 133 8.38 11.07 1.59
C SER A 133 8.57 12.59 1.66
N GLN A 134 9.75 13.02 2.06
CA GLN A 134 10.16 14.42 1.96
C GLN A 134 10.63 14.80 0.54
N GLN A 135 10.78 13.83 -0.35
CA GLN A 135 11.27 14.00 -1.72
C GLN A 135 10.42 13.21 -2.71
N LEU A 136 9.14 13.53 -2.80
CA LEU A 136 8.18 12.80 -3.64
C LEU A 136 8.51 12.88 -5.13
N SER A 137 9.19 13.93 -5.58
CA SER A 137 9.55 14.09 -6.99
C SER A 137 10.37 12.94 -7.56
N LYS A 138 11.10 12.20 -6.71
CA LYS A 138 11.90 11.05 -7.15
C LYS A 138 11.05 9.86 -7.63
N PHE A 139 9.75 9.86 -7.36
CA PHE A 139 8.82 8.82 -7.79
C PHE A 139 8.09 9.16 -9.10
N ASN A 140 8.10 10.43 -9.52
CA ASN A 140 7.31 10.91 -10.64
C ASN A 140 7.59 10.14 -11.95
N ASP A 141 8.85 9.98 -12.31
CA ASP A 141 9.23 9.34 -13.57
C ASP A 141 8.77 7.89 -13.63
N PHE A 142 8.84 7.18 -12.52
CA PHE A 142 8.37 5.80 -12.45
C PHE A 142 6.86 5.72 -12.72
N PHE A 143 6.06 6.52 -12.03
CA PHE A 143 4.61 6.52 -12.21
C PHE A 143 4.22 6.93 -13.63
N GLU A 144 4.79 7.99 -14.13
CA GLU A 144 4.49 8.51 -15.46
C GLU A 144 4.90 7.54 -16.58
N SER A 145 6.06 6.88 -16.43
CA SER A 145 6.52 5.86 -17.39
C SER A 145 5.66 4.60 -17.40
N HIS A 146 4.87 4.37 -16.35
CA HIS A 146 3.93 3.25 -16.25
C HIS A 146 2.48 3.66 -16.53
N GLY A 147 2.27 4.84 -17.10
CA GLY A 147 0.94 5.32 -17.48
C GLY A 147 0.08 5.82 -16.32
N ILE A 148 0.71 6.13 -15.18
CA ILE A 148 0.05 6.69 -14.00
C ILE A 148 0.37 8.18 -13.96
N GLY A 149 -0.57 9.01 -14.42
CA GLY A 149 -0.37 10.45 -14.56
C GLY A 149 -0.74 11.23 -13.32
N LYS A 150 -0.10 12.40 -13.15
CA LYS A 150 -0.37 13.30 -12.03
C LYS A 150 -1.65 14.08 -12.26
N VAL A 151 -2.50 14.16 -11.23
CA VAL A 151 -3.74 14.95 -11.23
C VAL A 151 -3.82 15.80 -9.96
N ASN A 152 -4.70 16.79 -9.97
CA ASN A 152 -4.93 17.65 -8.82
C ASN A 152 -5.97 17.09 -7.84
N ASN A 153 -6.91 16.31 -8.35
CA ASN A 153 -7.97 15.70 -7.56
C ASN A 153 -8.14 14.25 -7.97
N LEU A 154 -7.55 13.34 -7.20
CA LEU A 154 -7.66 11.92 -7.46
C LEU A 154 -9.03 11.40 -7.05
N VAL A 155 -9.66 10.64 -7.94
CA VAL A 155 -10.91 9.92 -7.64
C VAL A 155 -10.55 8.53 -7.15
N THR A 156 -10.93 8.21 -5.93
CA THR A 156 -10.73 6.89 -5.31
C THR A 156 -12.06 6.18 -5.09
N ALA A 157 -11.97 4.88 -4.84
CA ALA A 157 -13.14 4.07 -4.50
C ALA A 157 -13.73 4.43 -3.14
#